data_96500d9acfc05c43c5b2c4147426e90d
#
_entry.id   96500d9acfc05c43c5b2c4147426e90d
#
_cell.length_a   1.000
_cell.length_b   1.000
_cell.length_c   1.000
_cell.angle_alpha   90.00
_cell.angle_beta   90.00
_cell.angle_gamma   90.00
#
_symmetry.space_group_name_H-M   'P 1'
#
loop_
_entity.id
_entity.type
_entity.pdbx_description
1 polymer ?
#
loop_
_entity_poly.entity_id
_entity_poly.type
_entity_poly.pdbx_seq_one_letter_code
_entity_poly.pdbx_strand_id
1 'polypeptide(L)'
;MAGGNGIIQAKKLDDGFLLTDYNGECFHLKSVKELKKALKKHLVNRTYIIQQEIESFTNTGEKIDFRIYIQKDYTMKWKLSGIETKIAKSGSVVSNSKYRARIEPGELAISKYYNLSKEETEKKINEITNVCIQVLKRMEKQGYLLGDAAVDFILDKSANLYLLEVQIDYAAEIKAFREEDEQRVLPYILTTPFEYAKALAGF
;
A
#
# COMPACT_ATOMS: atom_id res chain seq x y z
N MET A 1 -12.56 4.90 6.57
CA MET A 1 -12.44 3.73 7.48
C MET A 1 -11.01 3.24 7.40
N ALA A 2 -10.29 3.24 8.50
CA ALA A 2 -8.93 2.70 8.54
C ALA A 2 -8.97 1.15 8.52
N GLY A 3 -7.92 0.52 8.00
CA GLY A 3 -7.71 -0.92 8.12
C GLY A 3 -8.45 -1.82 7.12
N GLY A 4 -8.92 -1.29 5.98
CA GLY A 4 -9.54 -2.08 4.91
C GLY A 4 -10.98 -2.53 5.19
N ASN A 5 -11.54 -2.17 6.34
CA ASN A 5 -12.93 -2.49 6.68
C ASN A 5 -13.89 -1.73 5.74
N GLY A 6 -14.79 -2.47 5.07
CA GLY A 6 -15.77 -1.91 4.15
C GLY A 6 -15.32 -1.83 2.69
N ILE A 7 -14.16 -2.42 2.35
CA ILE A 7 -13.79 -2.62 0.95
C ILE A 7 -14.60 -3.79 0.39
N ILE A 8 -15.18 -3.58 -0.77
CA ILE A 8 -15.97 -4.59 -1.50
C ILE A 8 -15.43 -4.65 -2.92
N GLN A 9 -15.10 -5.85 -3.38
CA GLN A 9 -14.73 -6.10 -4.77
C GLN A 9 -15.97 -6.54 -5.54
N ALA A 10 -16.19 -5.99 -6.73
CA ALA A 10 -17.23 -6.44 -7.64
C ALA A 10 -16.62 -6.73 -9.01
N LYS A 11 -16.70 -7.97 -9.45
CA LYS A 11 -16.25 -8.43 -10.78
C LYS A 11 -17.43 -8.78 -11.66
N LYS A 12 -17.41 -8.33 -12.92
CA LYS A 12 -18.33 -8.80 -13.94
C LYS A 12 -17.86 -10.17 -14.45
N LEU A 13 -18.78 -11.13 -14.50
CA LEU A 13 -18.59 -12.44 -15.11
C LEU A 13 -19.45 -12.55 -16.36
N ASP A 14 -19.26 -13.60 -17.16
CA ASP A 14 -20.06 -13.83 -18.36
C ASP A 14 -21.54 -14.09 -18.03
N ASP A 15 -21.80 -14.73 -16.89
CA ASP A 15 -23.13 -15.12 -16.40
C ASP A 15 -23.67 -14.22 -15.27
N GLY A 16 -23.00 -13.09 -14.97
CA GLY A 16 -23.43 -12.20 -13.89
C GLY A 16 -22.33 -11.40 -13.22
N PHE A 17 -22.30 -11.44 -11.88
CA PHE A 17 -21.36 -10.70 -11.07
C PHE A 17 -20.87 -11.55 -9.89
N LEU A 18 -19.61 -11.39 -9.53
CA LEU A 18 -19.05 -11.86 -8.28
C LEU A 18 -18.81 -10.66 -7.37
N LEU A 19 -19.43 -10.68 -6.20
CA LEU A 19 -19.18 -9.70 -5.14
C LEU A 19 -18.39 -10.40 -4.04
N THR A 20 -17.24 -9.82 -3.66
CA THR A 20 -16.43 -10.32 -2.54
C THR A 20 -16.30 -9.23 -1.50
N ASP A 21 -16.68 -9.51 -0.27
CA ASP A 21 -16.52 -8.57 0.83
C ASP A 21 -15.11 -8.60 1.44
N TYR A 22 -14.85 -7.68 2.38
CA TYR A 22 -13.54 -7.58 3.05
C TYR A 22 -13.19 -8.78 3.94
N ASN A 23 -14.16 -9.65 4.27
CA ASN A 23 -13.92 -10.92 4.98
C ASN A 23 -13.60 -12.06 4.01
N GLY A 24 -13.71 -11.84 2.69
CA GLY A 24 -13.53 -12.85 1.67
C GLY A 24 -14.79 -13.66 1.36
N GLU A 25 -15.96 -13.24 1.88
CA GLU A 25 -17.24 -13.88 1.56
C GLU A 25 -17.66 -13.52 0.14
N CYS A 26 -17.96 -14.54 -0.66
CA CYS A 26 -18.27 -14.41 -2.09
C CYS A 26 -19.76 -14.63 -2.37
N PHE A 27 -20.33 -13.75 -3.20
CA PHE A 27 -21.72 -13.80 -3.63
C PHE A 27 -21.80 -13.81 -5.15
N HIS A 28 -22.33 -14.88 -5.74
CA HIS A 28 -22.65 -14.94 -7.16
C HIS A 28 -24.03 -14.34 -7.42
N LEU A 29 -24.09 -13.35 -8.27
CA LEU A 29 -25.27 -12.52 -8.53
C LEU A 29 -25.56 -12.52 -10.04
N LYS A 30 -26.77 -12.93 -10.44
CA LYS A 30 -27.14 -13.13 -11.85
C LYS A 30 -27.53 -11.84 -12.58
N SER A 31 -27.77 -10.75 -11.86
CA SER A 31 -28.27 -9.52 -12.46
C SER A 31 -27.79 -8.26 -11.74
N VAL A 32 -27.83 -7.13 -12.44
CA VAL A 32 -27.59 -5.81 -11.86
C VAL A 32 -28.56 -5.50 -10.71
N LYS A 33 -29.78 -6.02 -10.76
CA LYS A 33 -30.77 -5.85 -9.69
C LYS A 33 -30.32 -6.55 -8.41
N GLU A 34 -29.80 -7.77 -8.52
CA GLU A 34 -29.23 -8.52 -7.38
C GLU A 34 -27.96 -7.85 -6.85
N LEU A 35 -27.08 -7.38 -7.73
CA LEU A 35 -25.90 -6.63 -7.34
C LEU A 35 -26.26 -5.38 -6.53
N LYS A 36 -27.22 -4.58 -7.00
CA LYS A 36 -27.70 -3.41 -6.26
C LYS A 36 -28.30 -3.77 -4.91
N LYS A 37 -29.03 -4.89 -4.81
CA LYS A 37 -29.62 -5.37 -3.55
C LYS A 37 -28.53 -5.84 -2.57
N ALA A 38 -27.51 -6.57 -3.04
CA ALA A 38 -26.37 -7.01 -2.25
C ALA A 38 -25.55 -5.82 -1.74
N LEU A 39 -25.18 -4.89 -2.63
CA LEU A 39 -24.47 -3.67 -2.26
C LEU A 39 -25.21 -2.87 -1.18
N LYS A 40 -26.53 -2.70 -1.28
CA LYS A 40 -27.31 -1.99 -0.24
C LYS A 40 -27.21 -2.63 1.15
N LYS A 41 -26.98 -3.93 1.25
CA LYS A 41 -26.79 -4.61 2.54
C LYS A 41 -25.42 -4.31 3.15
N HIS A 42 -24.40 -4.14 2.32
CA HIS A 42 -23.03 -3.89 2.75
C HIS A 42 -22.71 -2.40 2.90
N LEU A 43 -23.37 -1.55 2.09
CA LEU A 43 -23.21 -0.11 2.14
C LEU A 43 -24.12 0.46 3.24
N VAL A 44 -23.53 0.78 4.37
CA VAL A 44 -24.19 1.57 5.43
C VAL A 44 -24.24 3.04 5.01
N ASN A 45 -25.02 3.86 5.71
CA ASN A 45 -25.23 5.30 5.44
C ASN A 45 -23.89 6.09 5.54
N ARG A 46 -23.02 5.94 4.55
CA ARG A 46 -21.69 6.57 4.46
C ARG A 46 -21.37 6.89 2.99
N THR A 47 -20.42 7.78 2.80
CA THR A 47 -19.85 8.05 1.47
C THR A 47 -18.88 6.94 1.10
N TYR A 48 -18.96 6.44 -0.12
CA TYR A 48 -18.08 5.42 -0.68
C TYR A 48 -17.43 5.94 -1.95
N ILE A 49 -16.24 5.45 -2.23
CA ILE A 49 -15.52 5.67 -3.48
C ILE A 49 -15.66 4.39 -4.31
N ILE A 50 -15.97 4.53 -5.59
CA ILE A 50 -15.90 3.46 -6.58
C ILE A 50 -14.66 3.72 -7.43
N GLN A 51 -13.79 2.74 -7.52
CA GLN A 51 -12.56 2.83 -8.30
C GLN A 51 -12.28 1.51 -9.02
N GLN A 52 -11.50 1.60 -10.08
CA GLN A 52 -11.02 0.42 -10.79
C GLN A 52 -10.15 -0.42 -9.86
N GLU A 53 -10.31 -1.74 -9.92
CA GLU A 53 -9.37 -2.65 -9.29
C GLU A 53 -8.07 -2.71 -10.11
N ILE A 54 -6.95 -2.61 -9.42
CA ILE A 54 -5.62 -2.88 -9.98
C ILE A 54 -5.22 -4.30 -9.56
N GLU A 55 -4.99 -5.16 -10.53
CA GLU A 55 -4.58 -6.54 -10.28
C GLU A 55 -3.11 -6.59 -9.87
N SER A 56 -2.87 -6.87 -8.61
CA SER A 56 -1.54 -7.02 -8.00
C SER A 56 -1.55 -8.27 -7.13
N PHE A 57 -0.89 -9.32 -7.60
CA PHE A 57 -0.93 -10.64 -6.98
C PHE A 57 0.45 -11.29 -6.98
N THR A 58 0.68 -12.17 -6.00
CA THR A 58 1.80 -13.12 -6.01
C THR A 58 1.58 -14.16 -7.11
N ASN A 59 2.59 -14.98 -7.38
CA ASN A 59 2.50 -16.10 -8.31
C ASN A 59 1.50 -17.18 -7.85
N THR A 60 1.12 -17.17 -6.57
CA THR A 60 0.12 -18.07 -5.96
C THR A 60 -1.26 -17.42 -5.81
N GLY A 61 -1.45 -16.20 -6.34
CA GLY A 61 -2.74 -15.51 -6.39
C GLY A 61 -3.13 -14.75 -5.12
N GLU A 62 -2.22 -14.58 -4.17
CA GLU A 62 -2.45 -13.75 -2.99
C GLU A 62 -2.32 -12.27 -3.38
N LYS A 63 -3.23 -11.42 -2.91
CA LYS A 63 -3.17 -9.98 -3.17
C LYS A 63 -1.96 -9.36 -2.47
N ILE A 64 -1.27 -8.46 -3.17
CA ILE A 64 -0.12 -7.72 -2.64
C ILE A 64 -0.30 -6.22 -2.81
N ASP A 65 0.17 -5.47 -1.84
CA ASP A 65 0.44 -4.04 -1.92
C ASP A 65 1.75 -3.71 -1.21
N PHE A 66 2.23 -2.52 -1.44
CA PHE A 66 3.54 -2.06 -0.99
C PHE A 66 3.39 -0.79 -0.16
N ARG A 67 4.30 -0.62 0.79
CA ARG A 67 4.52 0.64 1.50
C ARG A 67 5.96 1.07 1.37
N ILE A 68 6.17 2.27 0.87
CA ILE A 68 7.48 2.92 0.81
C ILE A 68 7.55 4.03 1.86
N TYR A 69 8.65 4.08 2.59
CA TYR A 69 8.96 5.12 3.56
C TYR A 69 9.89 6.13 2.93
N ILE A 70 9.42 7.36 2.84
CA ILE A 70 10.15 8.50 2.27
C ILE A 70 10.26 9.56 3.34
N GLN A 71 11.50 9.85 3.74
CA GLN A 71 11.79 10.71 4.88
C GLN A 71 12.88 11.72 4.53
N LYS A 72 12.90 12.87 5.19
CA LYS A 72 14.04 13.77 5.14
C LYS A 72 15.08 13.38 6.19
N ASP A 73 16.32 13.48 5.83
CA ASP A 73 17.46 13.26 6.73
C ASP A 73 18.12 14.57 7.18
N TYR A 74 19.28 14.50 7.75
CA TYR A 74 20.08 15.65 8.17
C TYR A 74 20.42 16.63 7.02
N THR A 75 20.36 16.19 5.76
CA THR A 75 20.54 17.07 4.58
C THR A 75 19.26 17.82 4.20
N MET A 76 18.17 17.65 4.95
CA MET A 76 16.82 18.16 4.68
C MET A 76 16.24 17.74 3.32
N LYS A 77 16.79 16.67 2.71
CA LYS A 77 16.33 16.15 1.43
C LYS A 77 15.53 14.85 1.62
N TRP A 78 14.52 14.67 0.82
CA TRP A 78 13.75 13.45 0.76
C TRP A 78 14.60 12.28 0.26
N LYS A 79 14.54 11.15 0.95
CA LYS A 79 15.19 9.90 0.58
C LYS A 79 14.31 8.70 0.85
N LEU A 80 14.62 7.57 0.23
CA LEU A 80 14.08 6.27 0.55
C LEU A 80 14.65 5.77 1.87
N SER A 81 13.79 5.39 2.81
CA SER A 81 14.16 4.75 4.07
C SER A 81 13.82 3.26 4.12
N GLY A 82 12.95 2.78 3.26
CA GLY A 82 12.63 1.36 3.14
C GLY A 82 11.37 1.09 2.34
N ILE A 83 11.22 -0.16 1.91
CA ILE A 83 10.01 -0.66 1.24
C ILE A 83 9.60 -1.97 1.89
N GLU A 84 8.34 -2.12 2.21
CA GLU A 84 7.75 -3.38 2.64
C GLU A 84 6.61 -3.79 1.70
N THR A 85 6.43 -5.10 1.56
CA THR A 85 5.35 -5.70 0.79
C THR A 85 4.40 -6.40 1.75
N LYS A 86 3.13 -6.02 1.69
CA LYS A 86 2.07 -6.64 2.49
C LYS A 86 1.37 -7.69 1.63
N ILE A 87 1.34 -8.92 2.09
CA ILE A 87 0.74 -10.05 1.39
C ILE A 87 -0.52 -10.48 2.14
N ALA A 88 -1.64 -10.50 1.44
CA ALA A 88 -2.93 -10.87 2.00
C ALA A 88 -3.03 -12.36 2.29
N LYS A 89 -3.93 -12.73 3.20
CA LYS A 89 -4.37 -14.11 3.34
C LYS A 89 -5.09 -14.56 2.07
N SER A 90 -5.00 -15.85 1.76
CA SER A 90 -5.68 -16.42 0.59
C SER A 90 -7.17 -16.05 0.58
N GLY A 91 -7.68 -15.63 -0.58
CA GLY A 91 -9.07 -15.20 -0.77
C GLY A 91 -9.41 -13.80 -0.23
N SER A 92 -8.51 -13.14 0.48
CA SER A 92 -8.77 -11.78 0.97
C SER A 92 -8.59 -10.74 -0.14
N VAL A 93 -9.51 -9.77 -0.19
CA VAL A 93 -9.45 -8.61 -1.11
C VAL A 93 -8.62 -7.46 -0.55
N VAL A 94 -8.13 -7.57 0.70
CA VAL A 94 -7.33 -6.58 1.40
C VAL A 94 -6.12 -7.24 2.08
N SER A 95 -5.02 -6.50 2.23
CA SER A 95 -3.77 -6.96 2.84
C SER A 95 -3.48 -6.30 4.20
N ASN A 96 -4.44 -5.55 4.76
CA ASN A 96 -4.25 -4.82 6.01
C ASN A 96 -4.27 -5.76 7.23
N SER A 97 -3.45 -5.44 8.23
CA SER A 97 -3.36 -6.05 9.58
C SER A 97 -3.94 -7.47 9.72
N LYS A 98 -5.21 -7.61 10.10
CA LYS A 98 -5.86 -8.92 10.36
C LYS A 98 -6.07 -9.78 9.10
N TYR A 99 -6.07 -9.15 7.91
CA TYR A 99 -6.20 -9.84 6.63
C TYR A 99 -4.85 -10.15 5.98
N ARG A 100 -3.78 -9.71 6.58
CA ARG A 100 -2.41 -9.93 6.14
C ARG A 100 -1.94 -11.31 6.56
N ALA A 101 -1.31 -12.04 5.62
CA ALA A 101 -0.64 -13.29 5.89
C ALA A 101 0.79 -13.06 6.37
N ARG A 102 1.52 -12.16 5.69
CA ARG A 102 2.93 -11.88 6.00
C ARG A 102 3.39 -10.55 5.41
N ILE A 103 4.57 -10.11 5.83
CA ILE A 103 5.33 -9.01 5.21
C ILE A 103 6.60 -9.60 4.60
N GLU A 104 6.92 -9.15 3.38
CA GLU A 104 8.18 -9.45 2.71
C GLU A 104 8.95 -8.15 2.42
N PRO A 105 10.30 -8.23 2.32
CA PRO A 105 11.11 -7.10 1.83
C PRO A 105 10.65 -6.62 0.47
N GLY A 106 10.43 -5.30 0.33
CA GLY A 106 9.85 -4.74 -0.89
C GLY A 106 10.70 -5.01 -2.13
N GLU A 107 12.01 -4.87 -2.03
CA GLU A 107 12.95 -5.09 -3.13
C GLU A 107 12.93 -6.54 -3.61
N LEU A 108 12.93 -7.49 -2.66
CA LEU A 108 12.87 -8.92 -2.97
C LEU A 108 11.52 -9.30 -3.59
N ALA A 109 10.43 -8.76 -3.06
CA ALA A 109 9.09 -9.01 -3.57
C ALA A 109 8.90 -8.43 -4.98
N ILE A 110 9.38 -7.22 -5.25
CA ILE A 110 9.35 -6.60 -6.59
C ILE A 110 10.12 -7.48 -7.58
N SER A 111 11.36 -7.89 -7.27
CA SER A 111 12.12 -8.79 -8.14
C SER A 111 11.38 -10.11 -8.39
N LYS A 112 10.92 -10.76 -7.31
CA LYS A 112 10.33 -12.09 -7.33
C LYS A 112 8.98 -12.14 -8.06
N TYR A 113 8.05 -11.24 -7.74
CA TYR A 113 6.68 -11.31 -8.24
C TYR A 113 6.48 -10.66 -9.62
N TYR A 114 7.41 -9.79 -10.03
CA TYR A 114 7.41 -9.19 -11.37
C TYR A 114 8.49 -9.75 -12.27
N ASN A 115 9.23 -10.78 -11.81
CA ASN A 115 10.29 -11.46 -12.57
C ASN A 115 11.33 -10.49 -13.14
N LEU A 116 11.74 -9.51 -12.33
CA LEU A 116 12.72 -8.49 -12.72
C LEU A 116 14.14 -8.94 -12.32
N SER A 117 15.10 -8.69 -13.20
CA SER A 117 16.51 -8.78 -12.86
C SER A 117 16.88 -7.78 -11.75
N LYS A 118 18.07 -7.92 -11.18
CA LYS A 118 18.57 -6.98 -10.16
C LYS A 118 18.58 -5.54 -10.68
N GLU A 119 19.09 -5.33 -11.90
CA GLU A 119 19.18 -4.00 -12.50
C GLU A 119 17.79 -3.40 -12.79
N GLU A 120 16.86 -4.19 -13.30
CA GLU A 120 15.48 -3.76 -13.54
C GLU A 120 14.76 -3.44 -12.23
N THR A 121 15.01 -4.23 -11.18
CA THR A 121 14.46 -3.98 -9.84
C THR A 121 14.98 -2.66 -9.28
N GLU A 122 16.28 -2.39 -9.35
CA GLU A 122 16.87 -1.12 -8.91
C GLU A 122 16.29 0.07 -9.71
N LYS A 123 16.12 -0.06 -11.01
CA LYS A 123 15.47 0.97 -11.85
C LYS A 123 14.02 1.20 -11.42
N LYS A 124 13.27 0.13 -11.14
CA LYS A 124 11.88 0.24 -10.70
C LYS A 124 11.77 0.89 -9.33
N ILE A 125 12.62 0.54 -8.38
CA ILE A 125 12.67 1.17 -7.05
C ILE A 125 12.98 2.66 -7.17
N ASN A 126 13.93 3.03 -8.03
CA ASN A 126 14.25 4.43 -8.29
C ASN A 126 13.07 5.20 -8.91
N GLU A 127 12.35 4.60 -9.86
CA GLU A 127 11.13 5.15 -10.45
C GLU A 127 10.07 5.42 -9.35
N ILE A 128 9.75 4.40 -8.54
CA ILE A 128 8.79 4.49 -7.44
C ILE A 128 9.20 5.59 -6.46
N THR A 129 10.45 5.59 -6.04
CA THR A 129 10.99 6.58 -5.10
C THR A 129 10.85 7.99 -5.64
N ASN A 130 11.22 8.22 -6.90
CA ASN A 130 11.13 9.53 -7.55
C ASN A 130 9.68 10.01 -7.64
N VAL A 131 8.73 9.15 -8.01
CA VAL A 131 7.31 9.50 -8.07
C VAL A 131 6.79 9.87 -6.69
N CYS A 132 7.10 9.08 -5.65
CA CYS A 132 6.70 9.38 -4.28
C CYS A 132 7.27 10.72 -3.79
N ILE A 133 8.56 10.99 -4.04
CA ILE A 133 9.19 12.27 -3.71
C ILE A 133 8.51 13.45 -4.43
N GLN A 134 8.14 13.28 -5.70
CA GLN A 134 7.42 14.32 -6.45
C GLN A 134 6.05 14.60 -5.84
N VAL A 135 5.31 13.57 -5.40
CA VAL A 135 4.03 13.74 -4.72
C VAL A 135 4.21 14.53 -3.42
N LEU A 136 5.17 14.16 -2.58
CA LEU A 136 5.43 14.85 -1.32
C LEU A 136 5.86 16.31 -1.55
N LYS A 137 6.73 16.57 -2.51
CA LYS A 137 7.11 17.93 -2.90
C LYS A 137 5.92 18.76 -3.40
N ARG A 138 4.95 18.12 -4.07
CA ARG A 138 3.73 18.79 -4.51
C ARG A 138 2.82 19.13 -3.33
N MET A 139 2.74 18.26 -2.33
CA MET A 139 2.03 18.57 -1.08
C MET A 139 2.70 19.73 -0.33
N GLU A 140 4.05 19.74 -0.24
CA GLU A 140 4.77 20.87 0.37
C GLU A 140 4.47 22.20 -0.32
N LYS A 141 4.36 22.22 -1.66
CA LYS A 141 3.96 23.43 -2.41
C LYS A 141 2.53 23.89 -2.10
N GLN A 142 1.69 23.04 -1.54
CA GLN A 142 0.35 23.39 -1.06
C GLN A 142 0.34 23.81 0.42
N GLY A 143 1.52 23.96 1.05
CA GLY A 143 1.67 24.44 2.42
C GLY A 143 1.78 23.36 3.49
N TYR A 144 1.85 22.08 3.12
CA TYR A 144 2.10 21.00 4.09
C TYR A 144 3.57 21.02 4.51
N LEU A 145 3.83 21.04 5.82
CA LEU A 145 5.18 20.91 6.38
C LEU A 145 5.43 19.43 6.66
N LEU A 146 6.17 18.78 5.77
CA LEU A 146 6.42 17.34 5.86
C LEU A 146 7.91 17.06 6.03
N GLY A 147 8.24 16.06 6.84
CA GLY A 147 9.59 15.53 7.01
C GLY A 147 9.62 14.02 6.99
N ASP A 148 8.46 13.39 7.16
CA ASP A 148 8.28 11.95 7.25
C ASP A 148 6.94 11.56 6.63
N ALA A 149 6.95 10.56 5.77
CA ALA A 149 5.74 10.03 5.14
C ALA A 149 5.92 8.58 4.69
N ALA A 150 4.84 7.82 4.75
CA ALA A 150 4.73 6.54 4.07
C ALA A 150 3.76 6.67 2.90
N VAL A 151 4.07 6.02 1.78
CA VAL A 151 3.20 5.99 0.60
C VAL A 151 2.83 4.55 0.31
N ASP A 152 1.53 4.26 0.29
CA ASP A 152 1.03 2.96 -0.12
C ASP A 152 0.83 2.95 -1.64
N PHE A 153 1.28 1.89 -2.29
CA PHE A 153 1.19 1.74 -3.75
C PHE A 153 0.95 0.29 -4.18
N ILE A 154 0.54 0.13 -5.41
CA ILE A 154 0.39 -1.15 -6.10
C ILE A 154 1.19 -1.12 -7.39
N LEU A 155 1.74 -2.25 -7.77
CA LEU A 155 2.23 -2.51 -9.13
C LEU A 155 1.26 -3.48 -9.81
N ASP A 156 0.82 -3.17 -11.03
CA ASP A 156 0.03 -4.12 -11.82
C ASP A 156 0.91 -5.25 -12.39
N LYS A 157 0.32 -6.19 -13.12
CA LYS A 157 1.05 -7.33 -13.74
C LYS A 157 2.20 -6.92 -14.63
N SER A 158 2.18 -5.73 -15.18
CA SER A 158 3.23 -5.17 -16.03
C SER A 158 4.20 -4.28 -15.26
N ALA A 159 4.15 -4.31 -13.94
CA ALA A 159 4.91 -3.47 -13.03
C ALA A 159 4.65 -1.96 -13.21
N ASN A 160 3.47 -1.56 -13.73
CA ASN A 160 3.08 -0.16 -13.74
C ASN A 160 2.68 0.29 -12.33
N LEU A 161 3.11 1.49 -11.95
CA LEU A 161 2.92 2.05 -10.61
C LEU A 161 1.56 2.74 -10.47
N TYR A 162 0.83 2.40 -9.40
CA TYR A 162 -0.40 3.07 -8.98
C TYR A 162 -0.30 3.46 -7.51
N LEU A 163 -0.36 4.75 -7.22
CA LEU A 163 -0.37 5.25 -5.84
C LEU A 163 -1.77 5.09 -5.25
N LEU A 164 -1.83 4.62 -4.01
CA LEU A 164 -3.08 4.44 -3.26
C LEU A 164 -3.33 5.61 -2.31
N GLU A 165 -2.40 5.84 -1.39
CA GLU A 165 -2.53 6.88 -0.37
C GLU A 165 -1.17 7.35 0.15
N VAL A 166 -1.14 8.57 0.69
CA VAL A 166 0.00 9.10 1.45
C VAL A 166 -0.39 9.12 2.92
N GLN A 167 0.42 8.52 3.77
CA GLN A 167 0.23 8.49 5.22
C GLN A 167 1.33 9.30 5.90
N ILE A 168 0.92 10.27 6.70
CA ILE A 168 1.81 11.13 7.49
C ILE A 168 1.80 10.76 8.98
N ASP A 169 0.94 9.80 9.35
CA ASP A 169 0.83 9.20 10.68
C ASP A 169 0.63 7.68 10.49
N TYR A 170 1.72 6.94 10.48
CA TYR A 170 1.70 5.49 10.21
C TYR A 170 2.19 4.64 11.40
N ALA A 171 2.31 5.25 12.58
CA ALA A 171 2.61 4.59 13.86
C ALA A 171 3.81 3.64 13.76
N ALA A 172 4.98 4.17 13.34
CA ALA A 172 6.19 3.38 13.11
C ALA A 172 6.65 2.60 14.36
N GLU A 173 6.43 3.16 15.55
CA GLU A 173 6.78 2.56 16.85
C GLU A 173 6.07 1.22 17.10
N ILE A 174 4.87 1.02 16.57
CA ILE A 174 4.13 -0.24 16.72
C ILE A 174 4.86 -1.40 16.07
N LYS A 175 5.67 -1.16 15.03
CA LYS A 175 6.44 -2.19 14.35
C LYS A 175 7.46 -2.88 15.26
N ALA A 176 7.95 -2.19 16.28
CA ALA A 176 8.88 -2.78 17.26
C ALA A 176 8.31 -4.00 18.01
N PHE A 177 6.99 -4.12 18.04
CA PHE A 177 6.27 -5.21 18.71
C PHE A 177 5.72 -6.26 17.72
N ARG A 178 6.09 -6.17 16.46
CA ARG A 178 5.61 -7.07 15.39
C ARG A 178 6.69 -8.05 14.95
N GLU A 179 6.34 -8.86 13.96
CA GLU A 179 7.21 -9.87 13.41
C GLU A 179 8.52 -9.29 12.84
N GLU A 180 9.55 -10.10 12.77
CA GLU A 180 10.90 -9.75 12.37
C GLU A 180 10.98 -9.02 11.03
N ASP A 181 10.18 -9.44 10.05
CA ASP A 181 10.11 -8.81 8.72
C ASP A 181 9.67 -7.34 8.77
N GLU A 182 8.76 -6.99 9.69
CA GLU A 182 8.35 -5.60 9.89
C GLU A 182 9.44 -4.77 10.59
N GLN A 183 10.23 -5.40 11.44
CA GLN A 183 11.32 -4.73 12.18
C GLN A 183 12.48 -4.35 11.27
N ARG A 184 12.64 -4.97 10.13
CA ARG A 184 13.77 -4.75 9.23
C ARG A 184 13.92 -3.30 8.75
N VAL A 185 12.84 -2.56 8.63
CA VAL A 185 12.86 -1.14 8.23
C VAL A 185 13.00 -0.18 9.41
N LEU A 186 12.84 -0.66 10.66
CA LEU A 186 12.87 0.19 11.87
C LEU A 186 14.13 1.03 12.04
N PRO A 187 15.35 0.49 11.84
CA PRO A 187 16.58 1.28 12.04
C PRO A 187 16.60 2.55 11.20
N TYR A 188 16.00 2.51 10.03
CA TYR A 188 15.96 3.64 9.10
C TYR A 188 14.78 4.56 9.36
N ILE A 189 13.58 4.02 9.49
CA ILE A 189 12.36 4.83 9.62
C ILE A 189 12.19 5.50 10.99
N LEU A 190 12.84 4.98 12.04
CA LEU A 190 12.81 5.59 13.36
C LEU A 190 13.92 6.64 13.56
N THR A 191 15.09 6.44 12.98
CA THR A 191 16.22 7.36 13.18
C THR A 191 16.20 8.57 12.26
N THR A 192 15.82 8.39 11.00
CA THR A 192 15.87 9.43 9.98
C THR A 192 15.05 10.71 10.34
N PRO A 193 13.83 10.64 10.91
CA PRO A 193 13.11 11.84 11.34
C PRO A 193 13.83 12.62 12.45
N PHE A 194 14.56 11.94 13.35
CA PHE A 194 15.35 12.60 14.37
C PHE A 194 16.58 13.31 13.79
N GLU A 195 17.22 12.73 12.77
CA GLU A 195 18.28 13.41 12.02
C GLU A 195 17.79 14.71 11.39
N TYR A 196 16.60 14.67 10.79
CA TYR A 196 15.96 15.84 10.20
C TYR A 196 15.57 16.88 11.26
N ALA A 197 14.97 16.45 12.36
CA ALA A 197 14.62 17.34 13.47
C ALA A 197 15.87 18.04 14.05
N LYS A 198 16.98 17.32 14.21
CA LYS A 198 18.25 17.85 14.65
C LYS A 198 18.80 18.90 13.69
N ALA A 199 18.76 18.63 12.38
CA ALA A 199 19.18 19.59 11.35
C ALA A 199 18.31 20.87 11.34
N LEU A 200 16.99 20.73 11.54
CA LEU A 200 16.09 21.90 11.67
C LEU A 200 16.39 22.75 12.88
N ALA A 201 16.85 22.15 13.99
CA ALA A 201 17.22 22.85 15.21
C ALA A 201 18.64 23.46 15.16
N GLY A 202 19.37 23.25 14.07
CA GLY A 202 20.73 23.81 13.87
C GLY A 202 21.86 23.05 14.57
N PHE A 203 21.65 21.73 14.85
CA PHE A 203 22.66 20.85 15.47
C PHE A 203 23.33 19.93 14.45
#